data_482f72ccf81112ab35b541a5c197a558
#
_entry.id   482f72ccf81112ab35b541a5c197a558
#
_cell.length_a   1.000
_cell.length_b   1.000
_cell.length_c   1.000
_cell.angle_alpha   90.00
_cell.angle_beta   90.00
_cell.angle_gamma   90.00
#
_symmetry.space_group_name_H-M   'P 1'
#
loop_
_entity.id
_entity.type
_entity.pdbx_description
1 polymer ?
#
loop_
_entity_poly.entity_id
_entity_poly.type
_entity_poly.pdbx_seq_one_letter_code
_entity_poly.pdbx_strand_id
1 'polypeptide(L)'
;MQKLSFPSYKMTKFVLLGSGSTLCRFYTMLIKNNFPKPIIVTHPKKFHKRDQYLYKNSKNFVDLFEFSKINKIEIFESEKLNDQNFINSLLKLGCNAAFSISCRTIIKKPLLNSFKNRVFNIHPSLLPEEKGAGILSWRIMNNKKYVAATLHQIDE
;
A
#
# COMPACT_ATOMS: atom_id res chain seq x y z
N MET A 1 21.10 -3.26 13.48
CA MET A 1 19.91 -2.63 12.87
C MET A 1 20.28 -1.23 12.41
N GLN A 2 20.06 -0.91 11.12
CA GLN A 2 20.30 0.43 10.61
C GLN A 2 19.21 1.36 11.17
N LYS A 3 19.60 2.45 11.82
CA LYS A 3 18.64 3.41 12.38
C LYS A 3 17.90 4.11 11.24
N LEU A 4 16.57 3.91 11.14
CA LEU A 4 15.73 4.61 10.18
C LEU A 4 15.63 6.09 10.57
N SER A 5 15.94 6.98 9.63
CA SER A 5 15.69 8.40 9.79
C SER A 5 14.62 8.88 8.80
N PHE A 6 13.70 9.69 9.28
CA PHE A 6 12.67 10.32 8.47
C PHE A 6 12.89 11.82 8.40
N PRO A 7 12.56 12.47 7.26
CA PRO A 7 12.28 13.88 7.24
C PRO A 7 11.17 14.22 8.25
N SER A 8 10.96 15.49 8.54
CA SER A 8 9.76 15.88 9.30
C SER A 8 8.50 15.37 8.60
N TYR A 9 7.42 15.11 9.36
CA TYR A 9 6.17 14.59 8.77
C TYR A 9 5.63 15.49 7.64
N LYS A 10 5.82 16.81 7.73
CA LYS A 10 5.45 17.78 6.68
C LYS A 10 6.25 17.62 5.38
N MET A 11 7.41 16.99 5.44
CA MET A 11 8.28 16.72 4.30
C MET A 11 8.25 15.24 3.86
N THR A 12 7.51 14.40 4.58
CA THR A 12 7.40 12.97 4.25
C THR A 12 6.21 12.76 3.31
N LYS A 13 6.50 12.66 2.01
CA LYS A 13 5.50 12.33 0.99
C LYS A 13 5.53 10.84 0.70
N PHE A 14 4.41 10.19 0.98
CA PHE A 14 4.27 8.76 0.75
C PHE A 14 3.82 8.44 -0.68
N VAL A 15 4.33 7.31 -1.20
CA VAL A 15 3.64 6.54 -2.22
C VAL A 15 2.93 5.36 -1.57
N LEU A 16 1.66 5.18 -1.87
CA LEU A 16 0.84 4.06 -1.41
C LEU A 16 0.77 3.03 -2.53
N LEU A 17 1.35 1.85 -2.27
CA LEU A 17 1.48 0.75 -3.23
C LEU A 17 0.41 -0.29 -2.94
N GLY A 18 -0.50 -0.53 -3.91
CA GLY A 18 -1.49 -1.58 -3.77
C GLY A 18 -2.93 -1.18 -4.06
N SER A 19 -3.90 -1.67 -3.28
CA SER A 19 -5.32 -1.49 -3.60
C SER A 19 -6.24 -1.69 -2.40
N GLY A 20 -7.54 -1.52 -2.64
CA GLY A 20 -8.62 -1.86 -1.71
C GLY A 20 -8.97 -0.79 -0.69
N SER A 21 -10.04 -1.05 0.03
CA SER A 21 -10.63 -0.09 0.98
C SER A 21 -9.68 0.32 2.11
N THR A 22 -8.79 -0.56 2.55
CA THR A 22 -7.78 -0.27 3.57
C THR A 22 -6.79 0.80 3.09
N LEU A 23 -6.35 0.73 1.83
CA LEU A 23 -5.48 1.75 1.24
C LEU A 23 -6.18 3.11 1.18
N CYS A 24 -7.45 3.15 0.78
CA CYS A 24 -8.24 4.39 0.74
C CYS A 24 -8.41 5.01 2.13
N ARG A 25 -8.66 4.18 3.16
CA ARG A 25 -8.75 4.64 4.55
C ARG A 25 -7.41 5.17 5.06
N PHE A 26 -6.32 4.48 4.73
CA PHE A 26 -4.97 4.91 5.10
C PHE A 26 -4.60 6.24 4.44
N TYR A 27 -4.93 6.41 3.15
CA TYR A 27 -4.81 7.71 2.47
C TYR A 27 -5.54 8.81 3.22
N THR A 28 -6.82 8.59 3.55
CA THR A 28 -7.64 9.57 4.27
C THR A 28 -7.04 9.92 5.63
N MET A 29 -6.48 8.93 6.34
CA MET A 29 -5.80 9.14 7.62
C MET A 29 -4.56 10.03 7.46
N LEU A 30 -3.74 9.82 6.43
CA LEU A 30 -2.57 10.66 6.17
C LEU A 30 -2.97 12.13 5.90
N ILE A 31 -4.01 12.35 5.09
CA ILE A 31 -4.52 13.70 4.81
C ILE A 31 -5.04 14.37 6.09
N LYS A 32 -5.83 13.66 6.90
CA LYS A 32 -6.37 14.19 8.18
C LYS A 32 -5.27 14.57 9.17
N ASN A 33 -4.10 13.94 9.08
CA ASN A 33 -2.94 14.24 9.92
C ASN A 33 -1.93 15.20 9.25
N ASN A 34 -2.35 15.93 8.23
CA ASN A 34 -1.56 16.96 7.54
C ASN A 34 -0.24 16.47 6.90
N PHE A 35 -0.19 15.20 6.49
CA PHE A 35 0.88 14.73 5.63
C PHE A 35 0.77 15.31 4.22
N PRO A 36 1.87 15.51 3.49
CA PRO A 36 1.84 15.81 2.07
C PRO A 36 1.00 14.81 1.30
N LYS A 37 0.19 15.30 0.35
CA LYS A 37 -0.74 14.48 -0.42
C LYS A 37 -0.05 13.27 -1.04
N PRO A 38 -0.41 12.03 -0.63
CA PRO A 38 0.23 10.82 -1.15
C PRO A 38 -0.12 10.57 -2.62
N ILE A 39 0.75 9.85 -3.31
CA ILE A 39 0.49 9.28 -4.63
C ILE A 39 0.04 7.83 -4.44
N ILE A 40 -0.85 7.35 -5.29
CA ILE A 40 -1.24 5.94 -5.30
C ILE A 40 -0.66 5.25 -6.52
N VAL A 41 0.00 4.12 -6.31
CA VAL A 41 0.39 3.19 -7.39
C VAL A 41 -0.35 1.88 -7.18
N THR A 42 -1.15 1.52 -8.15
CA THR A 42 -1.94 0.28 -8.12
C THR A 42 -1.63 -0.62 -9.31
N HIS A 43 -2.05 -1.88 -9.23
CA HIS A 43 -1.98 -2.78 -10.37
C HIS A 43 -3.00 -2.40 -11.46
N PRO A 44 -2.81 -2.86 -12.72
CA PRO A 44 -3.69 -2.52 -13.83
C PRO A 44 -5.17 -2.78 -13.55
N LYS A 45 -6.02 -1.89 -14.02
CA LYS A 45 -7.47 -1.87 -13.77
C LYS A 45 -8.17 -3.21 -14.03
N LYS A 46 -7.67 -4.00 -15.00
CA LYS A 46 -8.20 -5.35 -15.28
C LYS A 46 -8.22 -6.29 -14.08
N PHE A 47 -7.29 -6.13 -13.13
CA PHE A 47 -7.20 -6.97 -11.94
C PHE A 47 -8.15 -6.53 -10.81
N HIS A 48 -8.73 -5.34 -10.89
CA HIS A 48 -9.71 -4.86 -9.91
C HIS A 48 -11.12 -5.42 -10.16
N LYS A 49 -11.40 -5.91 -11.38
CA LYS A 49 -12.74 -6.42 -11.75
C LYS A 49 -13.25 -7.52 -10.82
N ARG A 50 -12.35 -8.40 -10.35
CA ARG A 50 -12.71 -9.46 -9.40
C ARG A 50 -13.21 -8.87 -8.09
N ASP A 51 -12.51 -7.91 -7.53
CA ASP A 51 -12.85 -7.32 -6.23
C ASP A 51 -14.14 -6.49 -6.35
N GLN A 52 -14.31 -5.77 -7.46
CA GLN A 52 -15.55 -5.08 -7.79
C GLN A 52 -16.73 -6.07 -7.85
N TYR A 53 -16.57 -7.20 -8.54
CA TYR A 53 -17.61 -8.22 -8.64
C TYR A 53 -17.96 -8.84 -7.27
N LEU A 54 -16.96 -9.23 -6.49
CA LEU A 54 -17.14 -9.91 -5.21
C LEU A 54 -17.68 -9.00 -4.11
N TYR A 55 -17.27 -7.73 -4.09
CA TYR A 55 -17.50 -6.84 -2.96
C TYR A 55 -18.40 -5.65 -3.25
N LYS A 56 -18.94 -5.50 -4.48
CA LYS A 56 -19.79 -4.36 -4.86
C LYS A 56 -20.98 -4.10 -3.92
N ASN A 57 -21.51 -5.15 -3.30
CA ASN A 57 -22.63 -5.07 -2.35
C ASN A 57 -22.17 -4.96 -0.88
N SER A 58 -20.87 -4.97 -0.62
CA SER A 58 -20.35 -4.81 0.75
C SER A 58 -20.38 -3.34 1.16
N LYS A 59 -20.97 -3.04 2.31
CA LYS A 59 -21.01 -1.68 2.88
C LYS A 59 -19.62 -1.06 3.10
N ASN A 60 -18.58 -1.88 3.17
CA ASN A 60 -17.21 -1.45 3.42
C ASN A 60 -16.35 -1.42 2.16
N PHE A 61 -16.89 -1.79 1.01
CA PHE A 61 -16.16 -1.75 -0.24
C PHE A 61 -16.00 -0.31 -0.71
N VAL A 62 -14.79 0.05 -1.10
CA VAL A 62 -14.46 1.33 -1.71
C VAL A 62 -13.77 1.04 -3.03
N ASP A 63 -14.36 1.48 -4.14
CA ASP A 63 -13.70 1.44 -5.44
C ASP A 63 -12.56 2.47 -5.46
N LEU A 64 -11.34 1.97 -5.70
CA LEU A 64 -10.14 2.80 -5.65
C LEU A 64 -10.12 3.90 -6.71
N PHE A 65 -10.62 3.60 -7.92
CA PHE A 65 -10.61 4.58 -9.02
C PHE A 65 -11.66 5.67 -8.80
N GLU A 66 -12.85 5.29 -8.32
CA GLU A 66 -13.88 6.26 -7.95
C GLU A 66 -13.42 7.13 -6.78
N PHE A 67 -12.85 6.52 -5.75
CA PHE A 67 -12.26 7.24 -4.61
C PHE A 67 -11.19 8.23 -5.07
N SER A 68 -10.30 7.81 -5.97
CA SER A 68 -9.25 8.66 -6.50
C SER A 68 -9.80 9.83 -7.32
N LYS A 69 -10.83 9.59 -8.13
CA LYS A 69 -11.50 10.63 -8.92
C LYS A 69 -12.16 11.69 -8.01
N ILE A 70 -12.94 11.25 -7.02
CA ILE A 70 -13.64 12.15 -6.07
C ILE A 70 -12.63 13.01 -5.28
N ASN A 71 -11.54 12.41 -4.83
CA ASN A 71 -10.54 13.10 -4.01
C ASN A 71 -9.43 13.78 -4.81
N LYS A 72 -9.52 13.78 -6.16
CA LYS A 72 -8.50 14.33 -7.08
C LYS A 72 -7.11 13.82 -6.75
N ILE A 73 -6.98 12.49 -6.59
CA ILE A 73 -5.73 11.82 -6.24
C ILE A 73 -4.99 11.44 -7.53
N GLU A 74 -3.70 11.66 -7.56
CA GLU A 74 -2.84 11.15 -8.61
C GLU A 74 -2.64 9.64 -8.41
N ILE A 75 -3.04 8.85 -9.42
CA ILE A 75 -2.98 7.39 -9.40
C ILE A 75 -2.23 6.89 -10.64
N PHE A 76 -1.31 5.97 -10.43
CA PHE A 76 -0.57 5.29 -11.49
C PHE A 76 -0.90 3.80 -11.50
N GLU A 77 -1.13 3.25 -12.68
CA GLU A 77 -1.27 1.81 -12.88
C GLU A 77 0.09 1.22 -13.29
N SER A 78 0.68 0.37 -12.46
CA SER A 78 1.96 -0.26 -12.78
C SER A 78 2.16 -1.58 -12.06
N GLU A 79 2.76 -2.55 -12.74
CA GLU A 79 3.33 -3.77 -12.16
C GLU A 79 4.86 -3.69 -12.06
N LYS A 80 5.47 -2.59 -12.57
CA LYS A 80 6.93 -2.41 -12.66
C LYS A 80 7.48 -1.63 -11.47
N LEU A 81 7.07 -1.98 -10.25
CA LEU A 81 7.48 -1.25 -9.02
C LEU A 81 9.00 -1.26 -8.77
N ASN A 82 9.71 -2.24 -9.33
CA ASN A 82 11.15 -2.38 -9.15
C ASN A 82 11.97 -1.85 -10.35
N ASP A 83 11.30 -1.28 -11.36
CA ASP A 83 11.95 -0.63 -12.49
C ASP A 83 12.54 0.72 -12.08
N GLN A 84 13.82 0.95 -12.39
CA GLN A 84 14.51 2.14 -11.93
C GLN A 84 13.96 3.44 -12.53
N ASN A 85 13.50 3.42 -13.78
CA ASN A 85 12.91 4.61 -14.41
C ASN A 85 11.58 4.96 -13.74
N PHE A 86 10.77 3.95 -13.42
CA PHE A 86 9.53 4.14 -12.68
C PHE A 86 9.78 4.67 -11.26
N ILE A 87 10.76 4.10 -10.55
CA ILE A 87 11.15 4.59 -9.22
C ILE A 87 11.63 6.04 -9.29
N ASN A 88 12.47 6.37 -10.27
CA ASN A 88 12.96 7.74 -10.46
C ASN A 88 11.81 8.73 -10.71
N SER A 89 10.74 8.31 -11.41
CA SER A 89 9.56 9.16 -11.59
C SER A 89 8.86 9.47 -10.27
N LEU A 90 8.73 8.49 -9.37
CA LEU A 90 8.16 8.69 -8.03
C LEU A 90 9.01 9.61 -7.16
N LEU A 91 10.34 9.48 -7.23
CA LEU A 91 11.28 10.36 -6.53
C LEU A 91 11.19 11.80 -7.03
N LYS A 92 11.08 12.01 -8.36
CA LYS A 92 10.88 13.34 -8.96
C LYS A 92 9.56 13.98 -8.52
N LEU A 93 8.54 13.19 -8.25
CA LEU A 93 7.27 13.66 -7.68
C LEU A 93 7.37 13.94 -6.16
N GLY A 94 8.57 13.83 -5.58
CA GLY A 94 8.86 14.12 -4.19
C GLY A 94 8.55 13.00 -3.21
N CYS A 95 8.19 11.79 -3.67
CA CYS A 95 7.97 10.66 -2.77
C CYS A 95 9.29 10.23 -2.14
N ASN A 96 9.29 10.02 -0.82
CA ASN A 96 10.47 9.65 -0.06
C ASN A 96 10.24 8.55 0.99
N ALA A 97 9.02 8.01 1.05
CA ALA A 97 8.63 6.85 1.83
C ALA A 97 7.49 6.10 1.14
N ALA A 98 7.30 4.83 1.44
CA ALA A 98 6.27 4.00 0.81
C ALA A 98 5.52 3.14 1.82
N PHE A 99 4.22 2.93 1.57
CA PHE A 99 3.42 1.90 2.23
C PHE A 99 2.86 0.92 1.20
N SER A 100 3.09 -0.35 1.44
CA SER A 100 2.49 -1.47 0.72
C SER A 100 1.23 -1.92 1.46
N ILE A 101 0.08 -1.88 0.79
CA ILE A 101 -1.21 -2.27 1.34
C ILE A 101 -1.97 -3.06 0.28
N SER A 102 -2.09 -4.37 0.44
CA SER A 102 -2.67 -5.26 -0.58
C SER A 102 -1.98 -5.13 -1.94
N CYS A 103 -0.68 -4.96 -1.94
CA CYS A 103 0.14 -4.89 -3.14
C CYS A 103 0.36 -6.30 -3.71
N ARG A 104 0.20 -6.45 -5.04
CA ARG A 104 0.38 -7.74 -5.73
C ARG A 104 1.83 -7.97 -6.16
N THR A 105 2.60 -6.91 -6.30
CA THR A 105 3.99 -6.98 -6.76
C THR A 105 4.93 -7.12 -5.58
N ILE A 106 5.85 -8.08 -5.66
CA ILE A 106 6.92 -8.24 -4.67
C ILE A 106 7.88 -7.05 -4.80
N ILE A 107 8.12 -6.38 -3.69
CA ILE A 107 9.05 -5.25 -3.59
C ILE A 107 10.47 -5.81 -3.41
N LYS A 108 11.42 -5.26 -4.17
CA LYS A 108 12.81 -5.72 -4.22
C LYS A 108 13.80 -4.57 -3.97
N LYS A 109 15.09 -4.90 -3.84
CA LYS A 109 16.20 -3.97 -3.60
C LYS A 109 16.15 -2.63 -4.35
N PRO A 110 15.84 -2.56 -5.67
CA PRO A 110 15.84 -1.27 -6.36
C PRO A 110 14.93 -0.25 -5.69
N LEU A 111 13.70 -0.66 -5.32
CA LEU A 111 12.75 0.23 -4.65
C LEU A 111 13.16 0.48 -3.20
N LEU A 112 13.57 -0.55 -2.44
CA LEU A 112 13.99 -0.42 -1.05
C LEU A 112 15.15 0.57 -0.90
N ASN A 113 16.20 0.42 -1.70
CA ASN A 113 17.38 1.27 -1.66
C ASN A 113 17.06 2.73 -2.05
N SER A 114 16.27 2.92 -3.10
CA SER A 114 15.87 4.25 -3.58
C SER A 114 15.07 5.03 -2.54
N PHE A 115 14.27 4.33 -1.75
CA PHE A 115 13.53 4.92 -0.62
C PHE A 115 14.30 4.86 0.71
N LYS A 116 15.60 4.53 0.69
CA LYS A 116 16.46 4.43 1.89
C LYS A 116 15.84 3.54 2.96
N ASN A 117 15.29 2.39 2.55
CA ASN A 117 14.57 1.42 3.39
C ASN A 117 13.33 1.97 4.11
N ARG A 118 12.79 3.13 3.71
CA ARG A 118 11.54 3.68 4.25
C ARG A 118 10.31 3.11 3.52
N VAL A 119 10.25 1.80 3.45
CA VAL A 119 9.18 1.04 2.80
C VAL A 119 8.55 0.11 3.83
N PHE A 120 7.26 0.24 4.04
CA PHE A 120 6.51 -0.48 5.07
C PHE A 120 5.37 -1.27 4.46
N ASN A 121 4.97 -2.34 5.13
CA ASN A 121 3.79 -3.10 4.76
C ASN A 121 2.81 -3.19 5.93
N ILE A 122 1.53 -3.09 5.63
CA ILE A 122 0.45 -3.42 6.55
C ILE A 122 -0.06 -4.81 6.17
N HIS A 123 0.34 -5.81 6.95
CA HIS A 123 -0.02 -7.20 6.76
C HIS A 123 -1.23 -7.55 7.62
N PRO A 124 -2.31 -8.13 7.06
CA PRO A 124 -3.57 -8.34 7.79
C PRO A 124 -3.56 -9.61 8.66
N SER A 125 -2.48 -9.83 9.42
CA SER A 125 -2.34 -10.96 10.34
C SER A 125 -1.18 -10.77 11.30
N LEU A 126 -0.96 -11.74 12.19
CA LEU A 126 0.21 -11.82 13.05
C LEU A 126 1.42 -12.36 12.28
N LEU A 127 2.49 -11.58 12.22
CA LEU A 127 3.79 -12.02 11.74
C LEU A 127 4.68 -12.42 12.93
N PRO A 128 5.56 -13.39 12.74
CA PRO A 128 5.89 -14.12 11.51
C PRO A 128 5.02 -15.35 11.22
N GLU A 129 4.10 -15.75 12.11
CA GLU A 129 3.36 -17.01 12.08
C GLU A 129 2.43 -17.11 10.87
N GLU A 130 1.73 -16.02 10.57
CA GLU A 130 0.70 -15.98 9.53
C GLU A 130 1.19 -15.18 8.32
N LYS A 131 2.34 -15.54 7.77
CA LYS A 131 2.90 -14.93 6.55
C LYS A 131 2.22 -15.45 5.28
N GLY A 132 2.35 -14.69 4.20
CA GLY A 132 1.88 -15.09 2.86
C GLY A 132 0.62 -14.36 2.39
N ALA A 133 0.06 -14.83 1.28
CA ALA A 133 -1.12 -14.24 0.65
C ALA A 133 -2.41 -14.95 1.07
N GLY A 134 -3.55 -14.25 0.94
CA GLY A 134 -4.87 -14.83 1.20
C GLY A 134 -5.15 -15.17 2.67
N ILE A 135 -4.39 -14.61 3.57
CA ILE A 135 -4.40 -14.97 5.01
C ILE A 135 -5.77 -14.83 5.65
N LEU A 136 -6.57 -13.83 5.27
CA LEU A 136 -7.92 -13.67 5.82
C LEU A 136 -8.82 -14.86 5.49
N SER A 137 -8.72 -15.39 4.25
CA SER A 137 -9.46 -16.59 3.84
C SER A 137 -9.03 -17.82 4.64
N TRP A 138 -7.73 -18.00 4.82
CA TRP A 138 -7.17 -19.09 5.65
C TRP A 138 -7.63 -19.00 7.10
N ARG A 139 -7.68 -17.80 7.66
CA ARG A 139 -8.16 -17.57 9.05
C ARG A 139 -9.62 -17.95 9.21
N ILE A 140 -10.47 -17.56 8.23
CA ILE A 140 -11.89 -17.92 8.22
C ILE A 140 -12.05 -19.44 8.14
N MET A 141 -11.35 -20.10 7.19
CA MET A 141 -11.41 -21.56 7.03
C MET A 141 -10.91 -22.31 8.27
N ASN A 142 -9.94 -21.76 8.99
CA ASN A 142 -9.43 -22.33 10.24
C ASN A 142 -10.18 -21.86 11.49
N ASN A 143 -11.34 -21.22 11.33
CA ASN A 143 -12.21 -20.77 12.42
C ASN A 143 -11.48 -19.90 13.50
N LYS A 144 -10.54 -19.05 13.06
CA LYS A 144 -9.82 -18.14 13.97
C LYS A 144 -10.76 -17.05 14.46
N LYS A 145 -10.83 -16.87 15.78
CA LYS A 145 -11.77 -15.97 16.46
C LYS A 145 -11.28 -14.53 16.61
N TYR A 146 -10.04 -14.23 16.24
CA TYR A 146 -9.45 -12.90 16.34
C TYR A 146 -8.91 -12.41 15.01
N VAL A 147 -8.80 -11.12 14.86
CA VAL A 147 -8.20 -10.44 13.69
C VAL A 147 -6.98 -9.67 14.19
N ALA A 148 -5.94 -9.64 13.37
CA ALA A 148 -4.73 -8.91 13.66
C ALA A 148 -4.23 -8.18 12.42
N ALA A 149 -3.39 -7.17 12.63
CA ALA A 149 -2.62 -6.54 11.58
C ALA A 149 -1.22 -6.21 12.10
N THR A 150 -0.22 -6.48 11.30
CA THR A 150 1.17 -6.17 11.61
C THR A 150 1.67 -5.09 10.67
N LEU A 151 2.14 -3.98 11.24
CA LEU A 151 2.93 -2.99 10.50
C LEU A 151 4.40 -3.36 10.64
N HIS A 152 5.07 -3.57 9.53
CA HIS A 152 6.49 -3.89 9.52
C HIS A 152 7.21 -3.18 8.38
N GLN A 153 8.51 -2.97 8.54
CA GLN A 153 9.41 -2.56 7.47
C GLN A 153 9.58 -3.73 6.50
N ILE A 154 9.63 -3.44 5.22
CA ILE A 154 9.96 -4.45 4.20
C ILE A 154 11.48 -4.48 4.09
N ASP A 155 12.03 -5.66 4.21
CA ASP A 155 13.42 -6.04 3.92
C ASP A 155 13.45 -7.19 2.90
N GLU A 156 14.62 -7.66 2.52
CA GLU A 156 14.80 -8.82 1.62
C GLU A 156 14.93 -10.13 2.39
#